data_22e4e448aff30eee54a4caf25548ce20
#
_entry.id   22e4e448aff30eee54a4caf25548ce20
#
_cell.length_a   1.000
_cell.length_b   1.000
_cell.length_c   1.000
_cell.angle_alpha   90.00
_cell.angle_beta   90.00
_cell.angle_gamma   90.00
#
_symmetry.space_group_name_H-M   'P 1'
#
loop_
_entity.id
_entity.type
_entity.pdbx_description
1 polymer ?
#
loop_
_entity_poly.entity_id
_entity_poly.type
_entity_poly.pdbx_seq_one_letter_code
_entity_poly.pdbx_strand_id
1 'polypeptide(L)'
;MKKFAIFLFSLFIISFGVYHSAFASTNDAPNVEVTKILSKIDKTNVKIQDLIDEAILETSKISLKETEDLSKLDNEAERNICIQKANCAIIKVMENLIVVTDKIAGDMVKEAAEYGIIVIQEYIPITVNGVTYMVDPLQVTN
;
A
#
# COMPACT_ATOMS: atom_id res chain seq x y z
N MET A 1 17.78 2.05 -36.20
CA MET A 1 17.43 0.92 -35.32
C MET A 1 17.12 1.51 -33.96
N LYS A 2 15.81 1.70 -33.66
CA LYS A 2 15.36 2.26 -32.38
C LYS A 2 15.37 1.14 -31.33
N LYS A 3 16.20 1.28 -30.29
CA LYS A 3 16.27 0.35 -29.16
C LYS A 3 15.03 0.57 -28.31
N PHE A 4 14.07 -0.33 -28.37
CA PHE A 4 12.98 -0.41 -27.42
C PHE A 4 13.57 -0.86 -26.07
N ALA A 5 13.66 0.06 -25.13
CA ALA A 5 13.91 -0.29 -23.73
C ALA A 5 12.61 -0.87 -23.17
N ILE A 6 12.54 -2.20 -23.11
CA ILE A 6 11.49 -2.92 -22.38
C ILE A 6 11.81 -2.71 -20.91
N PHE A 7 11.08 -1.80 -20.25
CA PHE A 7 11.08 -1.70 -18.82
C PHE A 7 10.38 -2.96 -18.26
N LEU A 8 11.18 -3.89 -17.80
CA LEU A 8 10.70 -5.04 -17.05
C LEU A 8 10.16 -4.54 -15.72
N PHE A 9 8.82 -4.48 -15.61
CA PHE A 9 8.12 -4.26 -14.37
C PHE A 9 8.44 -5.46 -13.45
N SER A 10 9.36 -5.26 -12.53
CA SER A 10 9.62 -6.24 -11.46
C SER A 10 8.43 -6.19 -10.50
N LEU A 11 7.47 -7.08 -10.73
CA LEU A 11 6.36 -7.32 -9.84
C LEU A 11 6.93 -7.98 -8.56
N PHE A 12 7.23 -7.16 -7.57
CA PHE A 12 7.61 -7.67 -6.24
C PHE A 12 6.32 -8.17 -5.58
N ILE A 13 6.07 -9.49 -5.71
CA ILE A 13 5.04 -10.15 -4.90
C ILE A 13 5.58 -10.21 -3.48
N ILE A 14 5.18 -9.26 -2.65
CA ILE A 14 5.40 -9.33 -1.22
C ILE A 14 4.44 -10.39 -0.70
N SER A 15 4.95 -11.61 -0.49
CA SER A 15 4.21 -12.65 0.23
C SER A 15 4.09 -12.17 1.68
N PHE A 16 2.95 -11.62 2.06
CA PHE A 16 2.60 -11.48 3.45
C PHE A 16 2.53 -12.88 4.06
N GLY A 17 3.61 -13.29 4.73
CA GLY A 17 3.56 -14.45 5.58
C GLY A 17 2.48 -14.21 6.62
N VAL A 18 1.46 -15.06 6.64
CA VAL A 18 0.47 -15.09 7.72
C VAL A 18 1.25 -15.51 8.97
N TYR A 19 1.74 -14.52 9.71
CA TYR A 19 2.34 -14.77 11.01
C TYR A 19 1.21 -15.15 11.96
N HIS A 20 1.02 -16.45 12.13
CA HIS A 20 0.24 -16.96 13.23
C HIS A 20 1.03 -16.66 14.52
N SER A 21 0.65 -15.57 15.21
CA SER A 21 1.15 -15.30 16.54
C SER A 21 0.73 -16.47 17.43
N ALA A 22 1.72 -17.26 17.85
CA ALA A 22 1.50 -18.27 18.87
C ALA A 22 1.24 -17.55 20.19
N PHE A 23 -0.02 -17.33 20.53
CA PHE A 23 -0.38 -16.95 21.89
C PHE A 23 0.10 -18.04 22.85
N ALA A 24 1.01 -17.70 23.75
CA ALA A 24 1.40 -18.57 24.86
C ALA A 24 0.14 -18.87 25.66
N SER A 25 -0.28 -20.14 25.63
CA SER A 25 -1.44 -20.67 26.32
C SER A 25 -1.24 -20.56 27.84
N THR A 26 -1.79 -19.51 28.42
CA THR A 26 -2.32 -19.64 29.79
C THR A 26 -3.67 -20.32 29.66
N ASN A 27 -3.99 -21.26 30.58
CA ASN A 27 -5.17 -22.15 30.56
C ASN A 27 -6.54 -21.43 30.69
N ASP A 28 -6.65 -20.17 30.35
CA ASP A 28 -7.90 -19.44 30.29
C ASP A 28 -8.46 -19.52 28.85
N ALA A 29 -9.73 -19.86 28.73
CA ALA A 29 -10.43 -19.87 27.45
C ALA A 29 -10.20 -18.51 26.73
N PRO A 30 -9.85 -18.52 25.45
CA PRO A 30 -9.53 -17.27 24.73
C PRO A 30 -10.68 -16.29 24.90
N ASN A 31 -10.37 -15.09 25.40
CA ASN A 31 -11.37 -14.05 25.57
C ASN A 31 -12.00 -13.77 24.19
N VAL A 32 -13.31 -14.03 24.08
CA VAL A 32 -14.05 -13.91 22.81
C VAL A 32 -13.88 -12.52 22.20
N GLU A 33 -13.76 -11.49 23.03
CA GLU A 33 -13.56 -10.10 22.58
C GLU A 33 -12.17 -9.90 21.97
N VAL A 34 -11.12 -10.44 22.60
CA VAL A 34 -9.75 -10.40 22.07
C VAL A 34 -9.69 -11.09 20.69
N THR A 35 -10.27 -12.28 20.57
CA THR A 35 -10.33 -13.01 19.30
C THR A 35 -11.05 -12.20 18.21
N LYS A 36 -12.11 -11.47 18.58
CA LYS A 36 -12.85 -10.61 17.66
C LYS A 36 -12.01 -9.43 17.19
N ILE A 37 -11.24 -8.80 18.08
CA ILE A 37 -10.35 -7.70 17.72
C ILE A 37 -9.22 -8.17 16.82
N LEU A 38 -8.59 -9.32 17.11
CA LEU A 38 -7.57 -9.90 16.23
C LEU A 38 -8.12 -10.16 14.81
N SER A 39 -9.33 -10.70 14.70
CA SER A 39 -10.00 -10.87 13.41
C SER A 39 -10.29 -9.54 12.68
N LYS A 40 -10.53 -8.45 13.42
CA LYS A 40 -10.69 -7.13 12.83
C LYS A 40 -9.36 -6.58 12.29
N ILE A 41 -8.27 -6.80 13.04
CA ILE A 41 -6.92 -6.40 12.59
C ILE A 41 -6.58 -7.09 11.27
N ASP A 42 -6.81 -8.41 11.17
CA ASP A 42 -6.58 -9.15 9.93
C ASP A 42 -7.40 -8.59 8.76
N LYS A 43 -8.69 -8.31 8.98
CA LYS A 43 -9.56 -7.69 7.97
C LYS A 43 -9.11 -6.30 7.58
N THR A 44 -8.59 -5.54 8.54
CA THR A 44 -8.04 -4.20 8.30
C THR A 44 -6.80 -4.29 7.42
N ASN A 45 -5.91 -5.24 7.67
CA ASN A 45 -4.73 -5.48 6.84
C ASN A 45 -5.10 -5.90 5.41
N VAL A 46 -6.09 -6.79 5.25
CA VAL A 46 -6.62 -7.14 3.92
C VAL A 46 -7.12 -5.90 3.19
N LYS A 47 -7.89 -5.05 3.88
CA LYS A 47 -8.40 -3.81 3.28
C LYS A 47 -7.27 -2.84 2.89
N ILE A 48 -6.23 -2.72 3.71
CA ILE A 48 -5.05 -1.89 3.38
C ILE A 48 -4.36 -2.47 2.13
N GLN A 49 -4.21 -3.80 2.05
CA GLN A 49 -3.61 -4.45 0.87
C GLN A 49 -4.44 -4.20 -0.39
N ASP A 50 -5.76 -4.31 -0.33
CA ASP A 50 -6.65 -4.02 -1.47
C ASP A 50 -6.48 -2.57 -1.95
N LEU A 51 -6.35 -1.60 -1.04
CA LEU A 51 -6.11 -0.19 -1.37
C LEU A 51 -4.73 0.02 -2.03
N ILE A 52 -3.71 -0.70 -1.57
CA ILE A 52 -2.37 -0.69 -2.18
C ILE A 52 -2.44 -1.22 -3.61
N ASP A 53 -3.10 -2.35 -3.82
CA ASP A 53 -3.23 -2.98 -5.14
C ASP A 53 -4.01 -2.08 -6.12
N GLU A 54 -5.09 -1.43 -5.66
CA GLU A 54 -5.84 -0.44 -6.43
C GLU A 54 -4.95 0.75 -6.81
N ALA A 55 -4.18 1.31 -5.88
CA ALA A 55 -3.29 2.43 -6.15
C ALA A 55 -2.18 2.07 -7.14
N ILE A 56 -1.58 0.87 -7.03
CA ILE A 56 -0.59 0.36 -7.98
C ILE A 56 -1.21 0.20 -9.38
N LEU A 57 -2.42 -0.32 -9.46
CA LEU A 57 -3.13 -0.47 -10.73
C LEU A 57 -3.43 0.89 -11.37
N GLU A 58 -3.89 1.87 -10.58
CA GLU A 58 -4.20 3.22 -11.06
C GLU A 58 -2.94 3.94 -11.54
N THR A 59 -1.85 3.91 -10.78
CA THR A 59 -0.57 4.51 -11.17
C THR A 59 0.00 3.86 -12.44
N SER A 60 -0.17 2.54 -12.60
CA SER A 60 0.21 1.82 -13.81
C SER A 60 -0.58 2.29 -15.04
N LYS A 61 -1.89 2.51 -14.91
CA LYS A 61 -2.74 3.06 -15.99
C LYS A 61 -2.30 4.47 -16.38
N ILE A 62 -1.93 5.32 -15.41
CA ILE A 62 -1.43 6.66 -15.67
C ILE A 62 -0.12 6.59 -16.48
N SER A 63 0.83 5.73 -16.08
CA SER A 63 2.11 5.57 -16.77
C SER A 63 1.97 4.99 -18.17
N LEU A 64 1.04 4.06 -18.38
CA LEU A 64 0.73 3.53 -19.71
C LEU A 64 0.18 4.63 -20.63
N LYS A 65 -0.77 5.41 -20.12
CA LYS A 65 -1.34 6.54 -20.88
C LYS A 65 -0.29 7.59 -21.18
N GLU A 66 0.58 7.94 -20.24
CA GLU A 66 1.71 8.84 -20.47
C GLU A 66 2.58 8.35 -21.64
N THR A 67 2.95 7.06 -21.64
CA THR A 67 3.76 6.45 -22.69
C THR A 67 3.07 6.55 -24.05
N GLU A 68 1.76 6.30 -24.12
CA GLU A 68 0.97 6.42 -25.34
C GLU A 68 0.91 7.86 -25.83
N ASP A 69 0.63 8.81 -24.93
CA ASP A 69 0.55 10.23 -25.28
C ASP A 69 1.92 10.77 -25.75
N LEU A 70 3.01 10.40 -25.06
CA LEU A 70 4.37 10.78 -25.46
C LEU A 70 4.76 10.26 -26.86
N SER A 71 4.20 9.12 -27.28
CA SER A 71 4.48 8.58 -28.62
C SER A 71 3.89 9.41 -29.74
N LYS A 72 2.92 10.28 -29.44
CA LYS A 72 2.19 11.15 -30.40
C LYS A 72 2.74 12.58 -30.43
N LEU A 73 3.63 12.94 -29.50
CA LEU A 73 4.15 14.29 -29.34
C LEU A 73 5.58 14.41 -29.92
N ASP A 74 5.79 15.35 -30.84
CA ASP A 74 7.10 15.65 -31.39
C ASP A 74 7.77 16.85 -30.69
N ASN A 75 6.99 17.70 -30.01
CA ASN A 75 7.48 18.90 -29.35
C ASN A 75 7.96 18.57 -27.93
N GLU A 76 9.22 18.94 -27.63
CA GLU A 76 9.82 18.67 -26.30
C GLU A 76 9.09 19.39 -25.16
N ALA A 77 8.60 20.61 -25.36
CA ALA A 77 7.85 21.34 -24.34
C ALA A 77 6.52 20.65 -24.00
N GLU A 78 5.81 20.13 -25.02
CA GLU A 78 4.56 19.37 -24.83
C GLU A 78 4.83 18.04 -24.14
N ARG A 79 5.92 17.36 -24.49
CA ARG A 79 6.36 16.12 -23.83
C ARG A 79 6.64 16.36 -22.34
N ASN A 80 7.34 17.42 -22.00
CA ASN A 80 7.63 17.77 -20.59
C ASN A 80 6.36 18.07 -19.81
N ILE A 81 5.38 18.76 -20.40
CA ILE A 81 4.08 19.02 -19.79
C ILE A 81 3.32 17.69 -19.55
N CYS A 82 3.36 16.76 -20.51
CA CYS A 82 2.73 15.45 -20.39
C CYS A 82 3.32 14.67 -19.19
N ILE A 83 4.65 14.58 -19.11
CA ILE A 83 5.36 13.92 -18.00
C ILE A 83 5.01 14.56 -16.65
N GLN A 84 5.02 15.88 -16.56
CA GLN A 84 4.67 16.57 -15.31
C GLN A 84 3.23 16.28 -14.88
N LYS A 85 2.27 16.25 -15.81
CA LYS A 85 0.88 15.91 -15.49
C LYS A 85 0.73 14.48 -14.98
N ALA A 86 1.40 13.53 -15.60
CA ALA A 86 1.38 12.13 -15.16
C ALA A 86 1.99 11.99 -13.78
N ASN A 87 3.16 12.59 -13.53
CA ASN A 87 3.80 12.56 -12.21
C ASN A 87 2.92 13.19 -11.12
N CYS A 88 2.30 14.35 -11.40
CA CYS A 88 1.38 14.98 -10.45
C CYS A 88 0.16 14.08 -10.15
N ALA A 89 -0.35 13.36 -11.14
CA ALA A 89 -1.47 12.44 -10.92
C ALA A 89 -1.05 11.24 -10.06
N ILE A 90 0.12 10.65 -10.33
CA ILE A 90 0.67 9.54 -9.54
C ILE A 90 0.91 9.96 -8.08
N ILE A 91 1.52 11.14 -7.85
CA ILE A 91 1.74 11.66 -6.50
C ILE A 91 0.42 11.77 -5.74
N LYS A 92 -0.64 12.30 -6.36
CA LYS A 92 -1.96 12.42 -5.73
C LYS A 92 -2.57 11.08 -5.35
N VAL A 93 -2.43 10.06 -6.21
CA VAL A 93 -2.91 8.70 -5.91
C VAL A 93 -2.19 8.15 -4.68
N MET A 94 -0.85 8.29 -4.63
CA MET A 94 -0.05 7.75 -3.53
C MET A 94 -0.23 8.54 -2.22
N GLU A 95 -0.34 9.86 -2.27
CA GLU A 95 -0.65 10.68 -1.10
C GLU A 95 -2.04 10.33 -0.52
N ASN A 96 -3.04 10.13 -1.38
CA ASN A 96 -4.35 9.70 -0.94
C ASN A 96 -4.32 8.29 -0.30
N LEU A 97 -3.56 7.36 -0.88
CA LEU A 97 -3.35 6.03 -0.31
C LEU A 97 -2.80 6.14 1.13
N ILE A 98 -1.72 6.90 1.32
CA ILE A 98 -1.09 7.07 2.63
C ILE A 98 -2.10 7.64 3.64
N VAL A 99 -2.79 8.73 3.30
CA VAL A 99 -3.76 9.36 4.20
C VAL A 99 -4.88 8.39 4.61
N VAL A 100 -5.38 7.58 3.67
CA VAL A 100 -6.47 6.63 3.93
C VAL A 100 -5.97 5.46 4.77
N THR A 101 -4.80 4.92 4.47
CA THR A 101 -4.23 3.77 5.21
C THR A 101 -3.82 4.18 6.62
N ASP A 102 -3.16 5.33 6.82
CA ASP A 102 -2.81 5.87 8.13
C ASP A 102 -4.04 6.04 9.01
N LYS A 103 -5.13 6.57 8.43
CA LYS A 103 -6.38 6.72 9.17
C LYS A 103 -6.96 5.37 9.60
N ILE A 104 -7.05 4.40 8.68
CA ILE A 104 -7.61 3.07 8.94
C ILE A 104 -6.76 2.36 9.99
N ALA A 105 -5.44 2.40 9.87
CA ALA A 105 -4.50 1.81 10.79
C ALA A 105 -4.58 2.48 12.17
N GLY A 106 -4.56 3.81 12.23
CA GLY A 106 -4.66 4.56 13.48
C GLY A 106 -5.97 4.35 14.23
N ASP A 107 -7.10 4.20 13.52
CA ASP A 107 -8.38 3.89 14.16
C ASP A 107 -8.36 2.46 14.75
N MET A 108 -7.75 1.49 14.07
CA MET A 108 -7.63 0.11 14.56
C MET A 108 -6.68 0.00 15.74
N VAL A 109 -5.57 0.73 15.75
CA VAL A 109 -4.64 0.80 16.90
C VAL A 109 -5.36 1.28 18.16
N LYS A 110 -6.18 2.33 18.03
CA LYS A 110 -6.97 2.85 19.16
C LYS A 110 -7.99 1.82 19.67
N GLU A 111 -8.73 1.18 18.76
CA GLU A 111 -9.70 0.15 19.11
C GLU A 111 -9.01 -1.03 19.80
N ALA A 112 -7.88 -1.52 19.28
CA ALA A 112 -7.12 -2.62 19.88
C ALA A 112 -6.63 -2.30 21.30
N ALA A 113 -6.18 -1.06 21.53
CA ALA A 113 -5.70 -0.59 22.83
C ALA A 113 -6.80 -0.63 23.92
N GLU A 114 -8.07 -0.42 23.56
CA GLU A 114 -9.21 -0.54 24.51
C GLU A 114 -9.35 -1.97 25.07
N TYR A 115 -8.85 -2.97 24.34
CA TYR A 115 -8.84 -4.38 24.74
C TYR A 115 -7.49 -4.86 25.26
N GLY A 116 -6.55 -3.93 25.50
CA GLY A 116 -5.20 -4.24 26.00
C GLY A 116 -4.29 -4.92 24.95
N ILE A 117 -4.66 -4.87 23.66
CA ILE A 117 -3.86 -5.43 22.58
C ILE A 117 -2.93 -4.33 22.05
N ILE A 118 -1.63 -4.62 22.05
CA ILE A 118 -0.62 -3.72 21.51
C ILE A 118 -0.48 -4.00 20.01
N VAL A 119 -0.76 -2.99 19.19
CA VAL A 119 -0.59 -3.03 17.73
C VAL A 119 0.36 -1.93 17.35
N ILE A 120 1.34 -2.26 16.54
CA ILE A 120 2.26 -1.29 15.94
C ILE A 120 1.97 -1.15 14.46
N GLN A 121 2.28 0.03 13.94
CA GLN A 121 2.27 0.32 12.51
C GLN A 121 3.67 0.01 11.96
N GLU A 122 3.74 -0.86 10.97
CA GLU A 122 5.00 -1.19 10.30
C GLU A 122 4.95 -0.71 8.86
N TYR A 123 5.71 0.37 8.59
CA TYR A 123 5.75 0.96 7.25
C TYR A 123 6.39 0.03 6.22
N ILE A 124 5.68 -0.26 5.15
CA ILE A 124 6.21 -0.98 3.99
C ILE A 124 6.53 -0.01 2.85
N PRO A 125 7.70 -0.13 2.20
CA PRO A 125 8.05 0.71 1.07
C PRO A 125 7.37 0.24 -0.22
N ILE A 126 6.67 1.16 -0.90
CA ILE A 126 6.10 0.95 -2.23
C ILE A 126 6.79 1.91 -3.19
N THR A 127 7.43 1.39 -4.23
CA THR A 127 8.13 2.23 -5.22
C THR A 127 7.31 2.33 -6.49
N VAL A 128 6.96 3.57 -6.88
CA VAL A 128 6.24 3.90 -8.11
C VAL A 128 7.02 4.98 -8.84
N ASN A 129 7.35 4.75 -10.12
CA ASN A 129 8.13 5.67 -10.96
C ASN A 129 9.44 6.17 -10.29
N GLY A 130 10.12 5.29 -9.55
CA GLY A 130 11.39 5.62 -8.87
C GLY A 130 11.23 6.43 -7.58
N VAL A 131 10.01 6.73 -7.15
CA VAL A 131 9.69 7.36 -5.86
C VAL A 131 9.20 6.31 -4.89
N THR A 132 9.77 6.27 -3.68
CA THR A 132 9.36 5.33 -2.64
C THR A 132 8.40 6.02 -1.67
N TYR A 133 7.26 5.39 -1.47
CA TYR A 133 6.20 5.77 -0.53
C TYR A 133 6.15 4.76 0.60
N MET A 134 5.93 5.23 1.82
CA MET A 134 5.80 4.37 3.00
C MET A 134 4.32 4.21 3.34
N VAL A 135 3.81 3.00 3.35
CA VAL A 135 2.41 2.66 3.63
C VAL A 135 2.34 1.72 4.83
N ASP A 136 1.31 1.82 5.61
CA ASP A 136 1.21 1.36 6.99
C ASP A 136 0.28 0.15 7.19
N PRO A 137 0.75 -1.11 7.10
CA PRO A 137 0.03 -2.24 7.67
C PRO A 137 0.23 -2.34 9.18
N LEU A 138 -0.67 -3.06 9.84
CA LEU A 138 -0.68 -3.28 11.29
C LEU A 138 0.03 -4.56 11.67
N GLN A 139 0.86 -4.51 12.72
CA GLN A 139 1.42 -5.69 13.37
C GLN A 139 0.98 -5.78 14.83
N VAL A 140 0.58 -6.98 15.25
CA VAL A 140 0.34 -7.27 16.66
C VAL A 140 1.66 -7.63 17.30
N THR A 141 2.05 -6.90 18.35
CA THR A 141 3.22 -7.24 19.17
C THR A 141 2.75 -8.01 20.41
N ASN A 142 3.46 -9.09 20.71
CA ASN A 142 3.27 -9.86 21.94
C ASN A 142 3.89 -9.16 23.12
#